data_b100097d69ee0c03b02e6f2ed7e9f117
#
_entry.id   b100097d69ee0c03b02e6f2ed7e9f117
#
_cell.length_a   1.000
_cell.length_b   1.000
_cell.length_c   1.000
_cell.angle_alpha   90.00
_cell.angle_beta   90.00
_cell.angle_gamma   90.00
#
_symmetry.space_group_name_H-M   'P 1'
#
loop_
_entity.id
_entity.type
_entity.pdbx_description
1 polymer ?
#
loop_
_entity_poly.entity_id
_entity_poly.type
_entity_poly.pdbx_seq_one_letter_code
_entity_poly.pdbx_strand_id
1 'polypeptide(L)'
;MRILVASNSTSKRTDYFIKAGRSLGADTCFVTYDELSAVLPDCRDTVVKLEPPVFREADFRKYNLLCEEYRSLLSRLADTDKSESVHFLNEPAAILCALDKVYTQRKLTGAGLKTTPLLSDALSTFDDLAAILCRQKRGGFLK
;
A
#
# COMPACT_ATOMS: atom_id res chain seq x y z
N MET A 1 11.69 14.29 17.53
CA MET A 1 11.07 13.26 16.64
C MET A 1 10.42 13.95 15.46
N ARG A 2 10.77 13.55 14.27
CA ARG A 2 10.22 14.02 13.00
C ARG A 2 9.29 12.97 12.40
N ILE A 3 8.20 13.38 11.76
CA ILE A 3 7.27 12.47 11.08
C ILE A 3 7.12 12.92 9.63
N LEU A 4 7.46 12.04 8.70
CA LEU A 4 7.24 12.23 7.26
C LEU A 4 6.00 11.45 6.83
N VAL A 5 5.03 12.13 6.24
CA VAL A 5 3.87 11.49 5.61
C VAL A 5 4.07 11.52 4.12
N ALA A 6 4.31 10.35 3.53
CA ALA A 6 4.66 10.22 2.12
C ALA A 6 3.50 9.70 1.28
N SER A 7 3.18 10.40 0.18
CA SER A 7 2.22 9.97 -0.85
C SER A 7 2.53 10.69 -2.17
N ASN A 8 1.83 10.35 -3.25
CA ASN A 8 1.93 11.09 -4.51
C ASN A 8 1.28 12.49 -4.44
N SER A 9 0.31 12.69 -3.55
CA SER A 9 -0.34 13.99 -3.32
C SER A 9 -1.00 14.02 -1.94
N THR A 10 -1.33 15.24 -1.46
CA THR A 10 -2.07 15.41 -0.21
C THR A 10 -3.52 14.93 -0.34
N SER A 11 -4.11 14.53 0.78
CA SER A 11 -5.50 14.15 0.92
C SER A 11 -6.04 14.62 2.26
N LYS A 12 -7.35 14.61 2.45
CA LYS A 12 -7.94 14.91 3.77
C LYS A 12 -7.33 14.07 4.88
N ARG A 13 -6.98 12.80 4.61
CA ARG A 13 -6.34 11.89 5.57
C ARG A 13 -4.94 12.36 5.92
N THR A 14 -4.13 12.71 4.91
CA THR A 14 -2.78 13.29 5.13
C THR A 14 -2.85 14.56 5.95
N ASP A 15 -3.78 15.48 5.62
CA ASP A 15 -3.93 16.75 6.32
C ASP A 15 -4.31 16.54 7.79
N TYR A 16 -5.25 15.63 8.08
CA TYR A 16 -5.63 15.29 9.46
C TYR A 16 -4.45 14.69 10.23
N PHE A 17 -3.69 13.78 9.61
CA PHE A 17 -2.55 13.15 10.26
C PHE A 17 -1.45 14.18 10.60
N ILE A 18 -1.15 15.07 9.66
CA ILE A 18 -0.17 16.14 9.87
C ILE A 18 -0.62 17.08 11.00
N LYS A 19 -1.90 17.50 10.98
CA LYS A 19 -2.47 18.35 12.01
C LYS A 19 -2.42 17.69 13.39
N ALA A 20 -2.78 16.41 13.47
CA ALA A 20 -2.71 15.65 14.72
C ALA A 20 -1.27 15.52 15.24
N GLY A 21 -0.31 15.16 14.38
CA GLY A 21 1.09 15.06 14.77
C GLY A 21 1.65 16.38 15.31
N ARG A 22 1.37 17.48 14.65
CA ARG A 22 1.76 18.83 15.11
C ARG A 22 1.12 19.22 16.44
N SER A 23 -0.14 18.87 16.65
CA SER A 23 -0.82 19.13 17.93
C SER A 23 -0.23 18.35 19.11
N LEU A 24 0.46 17.26 18.84
CA LEU A 24 1.21 16.45 19.81
C LEU A 24 2.69 16.87 19.92
N GLY A 25 3.09 17.97 19.30
CA GLY A 25 4.45 18.51 19.37
C GLY A 25 5.47 17.81 18.46
N ALA A 26 5.03 16.96 17.52
CA ALA A 26 5.92 16.35 16.54
C ALA A 26 6.12 17.27 15.32
N ASP A 27 7.36 17.34 14.80
CA ASP A 27 7.65 17.97 13.51
C ASP A 27 7.10 17.10 12.39
N THR A 28 5.87 17.37 11.95
CA THR A 28 5.16 16.55 10.98
C THR A 28 4.97 17.29 9.66
N CYS A 29 5.46 16.71 8.57
CA CYS A 29 5.37 17.29 7.23
C CYS A 29 5.02 16.25 6.18
N PHE A 30 4.50 16.73 5.05
CA PHE A 30 4.22 15.95 3.86
C PHE A 30 5.45 15.94 2.95
N VAL A 31 5.67 14.82 2.29
CA VAL A 31 6.65 14.66 1.19
C VAL A 31 6.03 13.81 0.08
N THR A 32 6.41 14.07 -1.15
CA THR A 32 6.07 13.17 -2.26
C THR A 32 6.93 11.90 -2.21
N TYR A 33 6.58 10.87 -2.98
CA TYR A 33 7.39 9.65 -3.06
C TYR A 33 8.81 9.91 -3.58
N ASP A 34 8.95 10.84 -4.52
CA ASP A 34 10.26 11.23 -5.07
C ASP A 34 11.09 11.99 -4.04
N GLU A 35 10.47 12.97 -3.37
CA GLU A 35 11.12 13.70 -2.28
C GLU A 35 11.52 12.76 -1.12
N LEU A 36 10.68 11.77 -0.77
CA LEU A 36 11.01 10.79 0.24
C LEU A 36 12.32 10.07 -0.09
N SER A 37 12.47 9.59 -1.32
CA SER A 37 13.68 8.89 -1.76
C SER A 37 14.93 9.76 -1.67
N ALA A 38 14.78 11.06 -1.89
CA ALA A 38 15.88 12.03 -1.79
C ALA A 38 16.28 12.37 -0.36
N VAL A 39 15.31 12.46 0.57
CA VAL A 39 15.57 12.94 1.93
C VAL A 39 15.89 11.81 2.92
N LEU A 40 15.50 10.56 2.63
CA LEU A 40 15.69 9.42 3.54
C LEU A 40 17.15 9.21 4.00
N PRO A 41 18.18 9.33 3.14
CA PRO A 41 19.57 9.14 3.54
C PRO A 41 20.02 10.09 4.67
N ASP A 42 19.45 11.27 4.71
CA ASP A 42 19.80 12.32 5.68
C ASP A 42 18.88 12.35 6.91
N CYS A 43 17.87 11.50 6.94
CA CYS A 43 16.92 11.44 8.04
C CYS A 43 17.57 10.88 9.32
N ARG A 44 17.22 11.50 10.46
CA ARG A 44 17.59 11.04 11.80
C ARG A 44 16.37 11.14 12.71
N ASP A 45 16.19 10.17 13.62
CA ASP A 45 15.07 10.11 14.57
C ASP A 45 13.71 10.41 13.87
N THR A 46 13.50 9.71 12.75
CA THR A 46 12.38 10.00 11.83
C THR A 46 11.46 8.80 11.71
N VAL A 47 10.16 9.06 11.87
CA VAL A 47 9.09 8.09 11.57
C VAL A 47 8.52 8.40 10.19
N VAL A 48 8.42 7.39 9.35
CA VAL A 48 7.85 7.51 8.00
C VAL A 48 6.51 6.79 7.94
N LYS A 49 5.47 7.52 7.56
CA LYS A 49 4.15 6.98 7.25
C LYS A 49 3.95 6.94 5.74
N LEU A 50 3.92 5.75 5.18
CA LEU A 50 3.61 5.54 3.76
C LEU A 50 2.10 5.47 3.56
N GLU A 51 1.54 6.41 2.81
CA GLU A 51 0.14 6.40 2.39
C GLU A 51 0.02 5.83 0.97
N PRO A 52 -1.05 5.07 0.67
CA PRO A 52 -1.29 4.63 -0.69
C PRO A 52 -1.55 5.82 -1.62
N PRO A 53 -1.36 5.65 -2.95
CA PRO A 53 -1.59 6.72 -3.91
C PRO A 53 -2.99 7.31 -3.82
N VAL A 54 -3.07 8.63 -3.90
CA VAL A 54 -4.32 9.37 -4.03
C VAL A 54 -4.63 9.50 -5.51
N PHE A 55 -5.78 8.97 -5.90
CA PHE A 55 -6.27 9.02 -7.27
C PHE A 55 -7.55 9.83 -7.34
N ARG A 56 -7.59 10.82 -8.23
CA ARG A 56 -8.71 11.77 -8.36
C ARG A 56 -9.37 11.75 -9.74
N GLU A 57 -8.79 11.03 -10.68
CA GLU A 57 -9.25 10.97 -12.06
C GLU A 57 -9.88 9.61 -12.39
N ALA A 58 -10.88 9.60 -13.28
CA ALA A 58 -11.49 8.36 -13.75
C ALA A 58 -10.69 7.73 -14.91
N ASP A 59 -9.37 7.65 -14.78
CA ASP A 59 -8.47 7.08 -15.79
C ASP A 59 -7.70 5.88 -15.20
N PHE A 60 -8.15 4.68 -15.54
CA PHE A 60 -7.56 3.44 -15.03
C PHE A 60 -6.10 3.23 -15.45
N ARG A 61 -5.67 3.77 -16.58
CA ARG A 61 -4.26 3.64 -17.02
C ARG A 61 -3.35 4.44 -16.08
N LYS A 62 -3.72 5.67 -15.79
CA LYS A 62 -3.00 6.52 -14.82
C LYS A 62 -3.03 5.91 -13.42
N TYR A 63 -4.17 5.32 -13.01
CA TYR A 63 -4.26 4.63 -11.73
C TYR A 63 -3.29 3.46 -11.64
N ASN A 64 -3.22 2.62 -12.67
CA ASN A 64 -2.30 1.49 -12.71
C ASN A 64 -0.84 1.94 -12.63
N LEU A 65 -0.46 2.97 -13.38
CA LEU A 65 0.90 3.54 -13.31
C LEU A 65 1.25 4.00 -11.90
N LEU A 66 0.36 4.74 -11.24
CA LEU A 66 0.57 5.17 -9.84
C LEU A 66 0.71 3.99 -8.89
N CYS A 67 -0.06 2.92 -9.09
CA CYS A 67 0.05 1.71 -8.29
C CYS A 67 1.38 0.98 -8.52
N GLU A 68 1.88 0.95 -9.75
CA GLU A 68 3.17 0.38 -10.11
C GLU A 68 4.33 1.19 -9.53
N GLU A 69 4.27 2.51 -9.61
CA GLU A 69 5.23 3.42 -8.98
C GLU A 69 5.29 3.21 -7.46
N TYR A 70 4.13 3.12 -6.82
CA TYR A 70 4.04 2.86 -5.38
C TYR A 70 4.64 1.50 -5.00
N ARG A 71 4.32 0.45 -5.74
CA ARG A 71 4.91 -0.88 -5.52
C ARG A 71 6.43 -0.88 -5.71
N SER A 72 6.91 -0.19 -6.75
CA SER A 72 8.35 -0.04 -7.01
C SER A 72 9.05 0.70 -5.87
N LEU A 73 8.44 1.78 -5.35
CA LEU A 73 8.94 2.47 -4.17
C LEU A 73 9.02 1.54 -2.96
N LEU A 74 7.94 0.82 -2.66
CA LEU A 74 7.90 -0.11 -1.52
C LEU A 74 8.96 -1.20 -1.63
N SER A 75 9.19 -1.76 -2.83
CA SER A 75 10.25 -2.75 -3.05
C SER A 75 11.63 -2.16 -2.76
N ARG A 76 11.94 -0.98 -3.29
CA ARG A 76 13.21 -0.32 -3.01
C ARG A 76 13.41 -0.06 -1.52
N LEU A 77 12.37 0.42 -0.82
CA LEU A 77 12.43 0.69 0.61
C LEU A 77 12.54 -0.60 1.46
N ALA A 78 11.97 -1.71 0.98
CA ALA A 78 12.08 -3.00 1.67
C ALA A 78 13.49 -3.60 1.55
N ASP A 79 14.18 -3.33 0.44
CA ASP A 79 15.52 -3.84 0.15
C ASP A 79 16.64 -2.94 0.71
N THR A 80 16.29 -1.73 1.15
CA THR A 80 17.28 -0.79 1.71
C THR A 80 17.63 -1.20 3.14
N ASP A 81 18.91 -1.26 3.44
CA ASP A 81 19.40 -1.44 4.81
C ASP A 81 18.79 -0.37 5.73
N LYS A 82 18.06 -0.83 6.72
CA LYS A 82 17.39 0.08 7.65
C LYS A 82 18.41 0.83 8.48
N SER A 83 18.51 2.11 8.25
CA SER A 83 19.17 2.99 9.21
C SER A 83 18.43 2.89 10.54
N GLU A 84 19.14 2.66 11.65
CA GLU A 84 18.55 2.65 13.00
C GLU A 84 17.83 3.96 13.36
N SER A 85 18.02 4.99 12.55
CA SER A 85 17.46 6.33 12.74
C SER A 85 16.14 6.58 11.97
N VAL A 86 15.69 5.63 11.15
CA VAL A 86 14.43 5.75 10.38
C VAL A 86 13.51 4.57 10.68
N HIS A 87 12.31 4.87 11.12
CA HIS A 87 11.29 3.89 11.45
C HIS A 87 10.08 4.04 10.54
N PHE A 88 9.65 2.96 9.90
CA PHE A 88 8.39 2.95 9.14
C PHE A 88 7.22 2.60 10.07
N LEU A 89 6.15 3.41 10.05
CA LEU A 89 4.94 3.12 10.83
C LEU A 89 4.31 1.80 10.38
N ASN A 90 4.33 1.55 9.08
CA ASN A 90 4.04 0.25 8.47
C ASN A 90 5.23 -0.14 7.61
N GLU A 91 5.80 -1.30 7.87
CA GLU A 91 6.93 -1.81 7.13
C GLU A 91 6.63 -1.94 5.63
N PRO A 92 7.50 -1.42 4.73
CA PRO A 92 7.27 -1.49 3.29
C PRO A 92 7.00 -2.91 2.77
N ALA A 93 7.74 -3.90 3.26
CA ALA A 93 7.52 -5.31 2.92
C ALA A 93 6.15 -5.82 3.37
N ALA A 94 5.67 -5.40 4.54
CA ALA A 94 4.34 -5.76 5.03
C ALA A 94 3.23 -5.12 4.18
N ILE A 95 3.43 -3.88 3.71
CA ILE A 95 2.50 -3.23 2.79
C ILE A 95 2.44 -3.99 1.46
N LEU A 96 3.59 -4.38 0.89
CA LEU A 96 3.64 -5.19 -0.34
C LEU A 96 2.86 -6.49 -0.21
N CYS A 97 3.06 -7.22 0.89
CA CYS A 97 2.30 -8.43 1.18
C CYS A 97 0.78 -8.16 1.28
N ALA A 98 0.38 -7.06 1.90
CA ALA A 98 -1.03 -6.68 2.04
C ALA A 98 -1.68 -6.24 0.71
N LEU A 99 -0.89 -5.73 -0.24
CA LEU A 99 -1.35 -5.38 -1.58
C LEU A 99 -1.61 -6.62 -2.45
N ASP A 100 -0.93 -7.73 -2.20
CA ASP A 100 -1.21 -9.02 -2.82
C ASP A 100 -2.41 -9.68 -2.13
N LYS A 101 -3.58 -9.57 -2.76
CA LYS A 101 -4.84 -10.08 -2.20
C LYS A 101 -4.89 -11.60 -2.13
N VAL A 102 -4.27 -12.28 -3.08
CA VAL A 102 -4.18 -13.75 -3.10
C VAL A 102 -3.30 -14.24 -1.96
N TYR A 103 -2.11 -13.65 -1.82
CA TYR A 103 -1.19 -13.95 -0.72
C TYR A 103 -1.86 -13.70 0.65
N THR A 104 -2.46 -12.53 0.84
CA THR A 104 -3.14 -12.15 2.09
C THR A 104 -4.25 -13.15 2.42
N GLN A 105 -5.07 -13.52 1.45
CA GLN A 105 -6.16 -14.47 1.67
C GLN A 105 -5.66 -15.87 2.03
N ARG A 106 -4.61 -16.36 1.36
CA ARG A 106 -3.96 -17.63 1.71
C ARG A 106 -3.42 -17.63 3.13
N LYS A 107 -2.76 -16.54 3.54
CA LYS A 107 -2.23 -16.39 4.91
C LYS A 107 -3.35 -16.40 5.96
N LEU A 108 -4.43 -15.64 5.73
CA LEU A 108 -5.58 -15.60 6.64
C LEU A 108 -6.26 -16.97 6.75
N THR A 109 -6.47 -17.66 5.63
CA THR A 109 -7.05 -19.01 5.61
C THR A 109 -6.15 -20.01 6.36
N GLY A 110 -4.84 -19.95 6.14
CA GLY A 110 -3.86 -20.79 6.83
C GLY A 110 -3.79 -20.54 8.33
N ALA A 111 -4.14 -19.33 8.77
CA ALA A 111 -4.29 -18.99 10.21
C ALA A 111 -5.66 -19.37 10.79
N GLY A 112 -6.51 -20.09 10.04
CA GLY A 112 -7.82 -20.56 10.52
C GLY A 112 -8.92 -19.49 10.47
N LEU A 113 -8.65 -18.31 9.89
CA LEU A 113 -9.65 -17.26 9.76
C LEU A 113 -10.61 -17.54 8.61
N LYS A 114 -11.90 -17.26 8.82
CA LYS A 114 -12.89 -17.36 7.75
C LYS A 114 -12.66 -16.25 6.73
N THR A 115 -12.38 -16.65 5.49
CA THR A 115 -12.20 -15.74 4.36
C THR A 115 -13.14 -16.11 3.22
N THR A 116 -13.34 -15.21 2.28
CA THR A 116 -14.01 -15.53 1.00
C THR A 116 -13.15 -16.56 0.26
N PRO A 117 -13.71 -17.70 -0.20
CA PRO A 117 -12.92 -18.69 -0.94
C PRO A 117 -12.30 -18.09 -2.20
N LEU A 118 -11.04 -18.41 -2.46
CA LEU A 118 -10.42 -18.17 -3.76
C LEU A 118 -11.05 -19.17 -4.76
N LEU A 119 -11.64 -18.65 -5.82
CA LEU A 119 -12.21 -19.48 -6.89
C LEU A 119 -11.10 -20.04 -7.77
N SER A 120 -10.18 -19.20 -8.14
CA SER A 120 -8.94 -19.54 -8.86
C SER A 120 -7.98 -18.35 -8.78
N ASP A 121 -6.71 -18.65 -8.73
CA ASP A 121 -5.61 -17.69 -8.84
C ASP A 121 -4.96 -17.70 -10.24
N ALA A 122 -5.46 -18.57 -11.13
CA ALA A 122 -4.94 -18.78 -12.48
C ALA A 122 -6.00 -18.57 -13.57
N LEU A 123 -6.94 -17.63 -13.35
CA LEU A 123 -7.90 -17.26 -14.40
C LEU A 123 -7.19 -16.47 -15.50
N SER A 124 -7.13 -17.01 -16.69
CA SER A 124 -6.47 -16.37 -17.83
C SER A 124 -7.45 -15.67 -18.77
N THR A 125 -8.74 -16.05 -18.73
CA THR A 125 -9.75 -15.48 -19.60
C THR A 125 -11.07 -15.19 -18.87
N PHE A 126 -11.90 -14.34 -19.46
CA PHE A 126 -13.27 -14.09 -18.98
C PHE A 126 -14.15 -15.35 -19.08
N ASP A 127 -13.91 -16.19 -20.07
CA ASP A 127 -14.66 -17.43 -20.27
C ASP A 127 -14.36 -18.46 -19.16
N ASP A 128 -13.12 -18.53 -18.68
CA ASP A 128 -12.75 -19.36 -17.53
C ASP A 128 -13.51 -18.92 -16.28
N LEU A 129 -13.60 -17.60 -16.03
CA LEU A 129 -14.37 -17.06 -14.94
C LEU A 129 -15.86 -17.39 -15.07
N ALA A 130 -16.45 -17.16 -16.24
CA ALA A 130 -17.85 -17.44 -16.50
C ALA A 130 -18.17 -18.93 -16.28
N ALA A 131 -17.30 -19.84 -16.75
CA ALA A 131 -17.45 -21.28 -16.54
C ALA A 131 -17.42 -21.67 -15.05
N ILE A 132 -16.54 -21.07 -14.26
CA ILE A 132 -16.46 -21.33 -12.81
C ILE A 132 -17.72 -20.80 -12.09
N LEU A 133 -18.15 -19.57 -12.38
CA LEU A 133 -19.33 -18.97 -11.75
C LEU A 133 -20.61 -19.75 -12.09
N CYS A 134 -20.76 -20.20 -13.34
CA CYS A 134 -21.89 -21.02 -13.75
C CYS A 134 -21.92 -22.38 -13.01
N ARG A 135 -20.77 -23.04 -12.85
CA ARG A 135 -20.67 -24.32 -12.11
C ARG A 135 -21.04 -24.17 -10.64
N GLN A 136 -20.65 -23.07 -10.02
CA GLN A 136 -20.86 -22.86 -8.60
C GLN A 136 -22.25 -22.30 -8.24
N LYS A 137 -23.05 -21.90 -9.23
CA LYS A 137 -24.37 -21.25 -9.05
C LYS A 137 -24.31 -20.09 -8.05
N ARG A 138 -23.21 -19.36 -8.01
CA ARG A 138 -22.93 -18.25 -7.07
C ARG A 138 -22.39 -17.06 -7.84
N GLY A 139 -22.69 -15.85 -7.33
CA GLY A 139 -22.03 -14.65 -7.79
C GLY A 139 -20.57 -14.59 -7.33
N GLY A 140 -19.75 -13.85 -8.03
CA GLY A 140 -18.35 -13.62 -7.67
C GLY A 140 -17.95 -12.16 -7.89
N PHE A 141 -16.85 -11.75 -7.25
CA PHE A 141 -16.25 -10.44 -7.46
C PHE A 141 -14.89 -10.61 -8.12
N LEU A 142 -14.66 -9.81 -9.17
CA LEU A 142 -13.33 -9.58 -9.73
C LEU A 142 -12.68 -8.42 -8.96
N LYS A 143 -11.42 -8.62 -8.60
CA LYS A 143 -10.55 -7.58 -8.04
C LYS A 143 -9.29 -7.46 -8.86
#